data_14b2721862e6c8545e549b8c162b0675
#
_entry.id   14b2721862e6c8545e549b8c162b0675
#
_cell.length_a   1.000
_cell.length_b   1.000
_cell.length_c   1.000
_cell.angle_alpha   90.00
_cell.angle_beta   90.00
_cell.angle_gamma   90.00
#
_symmetry.space_group_name_H-M   'P 1'
#
loop_
_entity.id
_entity.type
_entity.pdbx_description
1 polymer ?
#
loop_
_entity_poly.entity_id
_entity_poly.type
_entity_poly.pdbx_seq_one_letter_code
_entity_poly.pdbx_strand_id
1 'polypeptide(L)'
;MSQPITLTLAQRAPRPLRWLGILLVLGLLSMPFLALLPASHPLAVPSWLLTLSGKILCYAIVAVALDLVWGYAGMLSLGHGIFFALGGYAMGMYLMRQAAGDALPAFMSFLSWNELPWFWWGTQHFAWAMALVVLVPGLLALVFGWFAFRSKIKGVYFSIMTQALTYAGMLLFFRNETGFGGNNGFTGFTTLLGFPVTATGTRAALFMATVLLLLLTLWLGSALAQSKFGRILTAVRDAENRLMFCGYDPRGFKLLVWTLSAVLCGLAGALYVPQVGIINPSEMSPTNSIEAAIWVALGGRGTLIGPVLGAGLVNGAKSIFTVAMPEYWQLFLGLMFIIVTLFLPRGVMGLLRRGDR
;
A
#
# COMPACT_ATOMS: atom_id res chain seq x y z
N MET A 1 32.49 -10.54 -6.23
CA MET A 1 32.25 -9.51 -7.26
C MET A 1 30.80 -9.61 -7.68
N SER A 2 29.92 -8.77 -7.12
CA SER A 2 28.51 -8.71 -7.49
C SER A 2 28.37 -7.89 -8.77
N GLN A 3 27.85 -8.50 -9.82
CA GLN A 3 27.58 -7.80 -11.08
C GLN A 3 26.59 -6.64 -10.84
N PRO A 4 26.74 -5.49 -11.52
CA PRO A 4 25.88 -4.32 -11.34
C PRO A 4 24.45 -4.64 -11.75
N ILE A 5 23.50 -4.30 -10.87
CA ILE A 5 22.05 -4.47 -11.05
C ILE A 5 21.54 -3.37 -12.01
N THR A 6 21.96 -3.40 -13.26
CA THR A 6 21.65 -2.33 -14.22
C THR A 6 20.88 -2.80 -15.47
N LEU A 7 20.19 -3.93 -15.40
CA LEU A 7 19.31 -4.36 -16.50
C LEU A 7 17.83 -4.17 -16.11
N THR A 8 17.04 -3.62 -16.99
CA THR A 8 15.60 -3.48 -16.85
C THR A 8 14.97 -4.79 -16.39
N LEU A 9 14.02 -4.75 -15.47
CA LEU A 9 13.26 -5.90 -14.97
C LEU A 9 12.78 -6.80 -16.14
N ALA A 10 12.45 -6.19 -17.28
CA ALA A 10 12.06 -6.89 -18.51
C ALA A 10 13.21 -7.60 -19.24
N GLN A 11 14.46 -7.18 -19.06
CA GLN A 11 15.62 -7.75 -19.81
C GLN A 11 16.30 -8.93 -19.09
N ARG A 12 16.04 -9.11 -17.76
CA ARG A 12 16.66 -10.17 -16.95
C ARG A 12 15.74 -11.32 -16.58
N ALA A 13 14.43 -11.18 -16.80
CA ALA A 13 13.52 -12.29 -16.58
C ALA A 13 13.66 -13.29 -17.74
N PRO A 14 13.70 -14.61 -17.47
CA PRO A 14 13.62 -15.61 -18.52
C PRO A 14 12.39 -15.39 -19.39
N ARG A 15 12.49 -15.72 -20.67
CA ARG A 15 11.41 -15.48 -21.65
C ARG A 15 10.03 -15.91 -21.16
N PRO A 16 9.83 -17.11 -20.55
CA PRO A 16 8.52 -17.53 -20.06
C PRO A 16 7.98 -16.62 -18.96
N LEU A 17 8.83 -16.11 -18.06
CA LEU A 17 8.42 -15.22 -16.97
C LEU A 17 7.99 -13.83 -17.49
N ARG A 18 8.58 -13.36 -18.59
CA ARG A 18 8.14 -12.12 -19.26
C ARG A 18 6.76 -12.27 -19.87
N TRP A 19 6.52 -13.39 -20.57
CA TRP A 19 5.20 -13.67 -21.15
C TRP A 19 4.14 -13.82 -20.06
N LEU A 20 4.45 -14.51 -18.97
CA LEU A 20 3.55 -14.62 -17.81
C LEU A 20 3.20 -13.24 -17.22
N GLY A 21 4.20 -12.36 -17.06
CA GLY A 21 3.98 -10.99 -16.59
C GLY A 21 3.10 -10.17 -17.55
N ILE A 22 3.33 -10.27 -18.85
CA ILE A 22 2.51 -9.61 -19.87
C ILE A 22 1.06 -10.13 -19.82
N LEU A 23 0.88 -11.45 -19.75
CA LEU A 23 -0.45 -12.06 -19.65
C LEU A 23 -1.19 -11.64 -18.38
N LEU A 24 -0.50 -11.56 -17.24
CA LEU A 24 -1.08 -11.07 -15.99
C LEU A 24 -1.51 -9.60 -16.11
N VAL A 25 -0.68 -8.74 -16.69
CA VAL A 25 -1.04 -7.32 -16.89
C VAL A 25 -2.21 -7.19 -17.86
N LEU A 26 -2.20 -7.92 -18.96
CA LEU A 26 -3.33 -7.94 -19.91
C LEU A 26 -4.60 -8.49 -19.26
N GLY A 27 -4.50 -9.53 -18.44
CA GLY A 27 -5.62 -10.07 -17.67
C GLY A 27 -6.19 -9.04 -16.70
N LEU A 28 -5.35 -8.34 -15.95
CA LEU A 28 -5.78 -7.28 -15.05
C LEU A 28 -6.42 -6.09 -15.79
N LEU A 29 -5.88 -5.70 -16.92
CA LEU A 29 -6.44 -4.62 -17.75
C LEU A 29 -7.75 -5.02 -18.42
N SER A 30 -7.97 -6.31 -18.73
CA SER A 30 -9.22 -6.80 -19.32
C SER A 30 -10.35 -6.99 -18.31
N MET A 31 -10.05 -7.25 -17.02
CA MET A 31 -11.07 -7.50 -15.98
C MET A 31 -12.16 -6.42 -15.89
N PRO A 32 -11.87 -5.12 -15.90
CA PRO A 32 -12.91 -4.09 -15.83
C PRO A 32 -13.87 -4.13 -17.01
N PHE A 33 -13.36 -4.44 -18.20
CA PHE A 33 -14.19 -4.56 -19.42
C PHE A 33 -15.07 -5.80 -19.37
N LEU A 34 -14.53 -6.92 -18.88
CA LEU A 34 -15.29 -8.17 -18.68
C LEU A 34 -16.36 -8.02 -17.60
N ALA A 35 -16.14 -7.18 -16.60
CA ALA A 35 -17.13 -6.88 -15.57
C ALA A 35 -18.33 -6.05 -16.07
N LEU A 36 -18.20 -5.36 -17.22
CA LEU A 36 -19.28 -4.61 -17.85
C LEU A 36 -20.16 -5.48 -18.74
N LEU A 37 -19.79 -6.74 -18.98
CA LEU A 37 -20.60 -7.67 -19.75
C LEU A 37 -21.87 -8.08 -18.97
N PRO A 38 -22.97 -8.40 -19.67
CA PRO A 38 -24.17 -8.92 -19.02
C PRO A 38 -23.87 -10.18 -18.19
N ALA A 39 -24.52 -10.32 -17.04
CA ALA A 39 -24.30 -11.43 -16.11
C ALA A 39 -24.51 -12.84 -16.74
N SER A 40 -25.26 -12.91 -17.85
CA SER A 40 -25.48 -14.14 -18.63
C SER A 40 -24.27 -14.54 -19.49
N HIS A 41 -23.29 -13.66 -19.67
CA HIS A 41 -22.14 -13.96 -20.53
C HIS A 41 -21.12 -14.83 -19.77
N PRO A 42 -20.59 -15.92 -20.38
CA PRO A 42 -19.68 -16.86 -19.70
C PRO A 42 -18.36 -16.25 -19.23
N LEU A 43 -17.96 -15.12 -19.82
CA LEU A 43 -16.75 -14.38 -19.42
C LEU A 43 -17.03 -13.18 -18.49
N ALA A 44 -18.28 -13.01 -18.03
CA ALA A 44 -18.60 -11.92 -17.13
C ALA A 44 -17.91 -12.11 -15.77
N VAL A 45 -17.16 -11.08 -15.33
CA VAL A 45 -16.49 -11.08 -14.04
C VAL A 45 -17.50 -10.60 -12.97
N PRO A 46 -17.75 -11.41 -11.92
CA PRO A 46 -18.67 -11.01 -10.86
C PRO A 46 -18.11 -9.84 -10.05
N SER A 47 -18.99 -8.96 -9.59
CA SER A 47 -18.63 -7.72 -8.89
C SER A 47 -17.80 -7.95 -7.60
N TRP A 48 -18.05 -9.05 -6.89
CA TRP A 48 -17.29 -9.41 -5.69
C TRP A 48 -15.81 -9.70 -6.01
N LEU A 49 -15.55 -10.37 -7.15
CA LEU A 49 -14.18 -10.70 -7.57
C LEU A 49 -13.41 -9.43 -7.98
N LEU A 50 -14.11 -8.49 -8.65
CA LEU A 50 -13.54 -7.19 -9.01
C LEU A 50 -13.16 -6.40 -7.74
N THR A 51 -14.03 -6.34 -6.75
CA THR A 51 -13.78 -5.67 -5.47
C THR A 51 -12.62 -6.32 -4.70
N LEU A 52 -12.62 -7.66 -4.62
CA LEU A 52 -11.55 -8.41 -3.94
C LEU A 52 -10.21 -8.21 -4.62
N SER A 53 -10.17 -8.30 -5.95
CA SER A 53 -8.95 -8.10 -6.74
C SER A 53 -8.45 -6.66 -6.60
N GLY A 54 -9.35 -5.66 -6.62
CA GLY A 54 -9.01 -4.26 -6.42
C GLY A 54 -8.41 -4.00 -5.03
N LYS A 55 -8.98 -4.61 -3.98
CA LYS A 55 -8.42 -4.60 -2.62
C LYS A 55 -6.99 -5.15 -2.59
N ILE A 56 -6.77 -6.32 -3.19
CA ILE A 56 -5.46 -6.97 -3.28
C ILE A 56 -4.45 -6.10 -4.02
N LEU A 57 -4.87 -5.43 -5.10
CA LEU A 57 -4.00 -4.51 -5.86
C LEU A 57 -3.61 -3.27 -5.05
N CYS A 58 -4.51 -2.72 -4.22
CA CYS A 58 -4.16 -1.63 -3.29
C CYS A 58 -3.07 -2.09 -2.31
N TYR A 59 -3.19 -3.29 -1.75
CA TYR A 59 -2.16 -3.86 -0.88
C TYR A 59 -0.85 -4.17 -1.65
N ALA A 60 -0.93 -4.54 -2.91
CA ALA A 60 0.25 -4.71 -3.75
C ALA A 60 1.01 -3.39 -3.95
N ILE A 61 0.31 -2.26 -4.09
CA ILE A 61 0.95 -0.93 -4.13
C ILE A 61 1.68 -0.64 -2.82
N VAL A 62 1.04 -0.92 -1.67
CA VAL A 62 1.70 -0.77 -0.35
C VAL A 62 2.93 -1.65 -0.24
N ALA A 63 2.86 -2.89 -0.70
CA ALA A 63 4.00 -3.82 -0.70
C ALA A 63 5.16 -3.32 -1.56
N VAL A 64 4.89 -2.79 -2.77
CA VAL A 64 5.93 -2.18 -3.62
C VAL A 64 6.51 -0.93 -2.97
N ALA A 65 5.66 -0.08 -2.36
CA ALA A 65 6.08 1.11 -1.64
C ALA A 65 6.99 0.76 -0.45
N LEU A 66 6.66 -0.29 0.31
CA LEU A 66 7.50 -0.80 1.38
C LEU A 66 8.82 -1.39 0.84
N ASP A 67 8.80 -2.08 -0.30
CA ASP A 67 10.00 -2.64 -0.92
C ASP A 67 10.99 -1.57 -1.37
N LEU A 68 10.54 -0.40 -1.80
CA LEU A 68 11.42 0.74 -2.09
C LEU A 68 12.24 1.16 -0.87
N VAL A 69 11.64 1.13 0.32
CA VAL A 69 12.29 1.50 1.58
C VAL A 69 13.10 0.33 2.15
N TRP A 70 12.55 -0.85 2.18
CA TRP A 70 13.20 -2.00 2.77
C TRP A 70 14.15 -2.72 1.82
N GLY A 71 13.70 -2.98 0.60
CA GLY A 71 14.48 -3.71 -0.40
C GLY A 71 15.68 -2.93 -0.91
N TYR A 72 15.50 -1.65 -1.22
CA TYR A 72 16.56 -0.80 -1.81
C TYR A 72 17.34 0.00 -0.78
N ALA A 73 16.70 0.61 0.22
CA ALA A 73 17.40 1.40 1.23
C ALA A 73 17.76 0.63 2.51
N GLY A 74 17.30 -0.62 2.66
CA GLY A 74 17.61 -1.49 3.81
C GLY A 74 16.89 -1.12 5.09
N MET A 75 15.89 -0.25 5.06
CA MET A 75 15.15 0.22 6.23
C MET A 75 13.82 -0.52 6.35
N LEU A 76 13.73 -1.51 7.23
CA LEU A 76 12.46 -2.16 7.52
C LEU A 76 11.55 -1.19 8.27
N SER A 77 10.43 -0.83 7.68
CA SER A 77 9.39 -0.03 8.31
C SER A 77 8.16 -0.89 8.60
N LEU A 78 7.66 -0.79 9.81
CA LEU A 78 6.38 -1.37 10.23
C LEU A 78 5.31 -0.26 10.41
N GLY A 79 5.49 0.85 9.71
CA GLY A 79 4.64 2.03 9.82
C GLY A 79 3.84 2.37 8.57
N HIS A 80 3.87 1.56 7.52
CA HIS A 80 3.19 1.88 6.26
C HIS A 80 1.67 1.89 6.38
N GLY A 81 1.11 1.17 7.36
CA GLY A 81 -0.32 1.17 7.66
C GLY A 81 -0.89 2.56 8.00
N ILE A 82 -0.12 3.43 8.70
CA ILE A 82 -0.59 4.78 9.02
C ILE A 82 -0.74 5.64 7.76
N PHE A 83 0.22 5.57 6.83
CA PHE A 83 0.16 6.35 5.58
C PHE A 83 -0.99 5.89 4.69
N PHE A 84 -1.20 4.58 4.61
CA PHE A 84 -2.34 3.99 3.91
C PHE A 84 -3.67 4.46 4.50
N ALA A 85 -3.82 4.37 5.82
CA ALA A 85 -5.02 4.78 6.50
C ALA A 85 -5.28 6.29 6.38
N LEU A 86 -4.25 7.15 6.53
CA LEU A 86 -4.41 8.60 6.39
C LEU A 86 -4.94 8.99 5.01
N GLY A 87 -4.40 8.39 3.94
CA GLY A 87 -4.93 8.59 2.58
C GLY A 87 -6.37 8.07 2.45
N GLY A 88 -6.66 6.91 3.05
CA GLY A 88 -7.99 6.34 3.11
C GLY A 88 -8.98 7.22 3.86
N TYR A 89 -8.61 7.79 5.00
CA TYR A 89 -9.45 8.70 5.77
C TYR A 89 -9.72 10.02 5.04
N ALA A 90 -8.75 10.57 4.33
CA ALA A 90 -8.93 11.78 3.52
C ALA A 90 -9.97 11.55 2.40
N MET A 91 -9.87 10.44 1.67
CA MET A 91 -10.85 10.04 0.68
C MET A 91 -12.19 9.66 1.32
N GLY A 92 -12.16 8.93 2.44
CA GLY A 92 -13.36 8.52 3.19
C GLY A 92 -14.18 9.72 3.65
N MET A 93 -13.54 10.80 4.14
CA MET A 93 -14.25 12.01 4.53
C MET A 93 -14.89 12.70 3.32
N TYR A 94 -14.21 12.75 2.18
CA TYR A 94 -14.83 13.24 0.95
C TYR A 94 -16.11 12.46 0.61
N LEU A 95 -16.07 11.13 0.65
CA LEU A 95 -17.21 10.27 0.37
C LEU A 95 -18.35 10.45 1.40
N MET A 96 -18.02 10.62 2.68
CA MET A 96 -18.98 10.92 3.74
C MET A 96 -19.66 12.27 3.50
N ARG A 97 -18.90 13.29 3.08
CA ARG A 97 -19.44 14.62 2.74
C ARG A 97 -20.33 14.57 1.50
N GLN A 98 -19.99 13.75 0.49
CA GLN A 98 -20.87 13.56 -0.69
C GLN A 98 -22.19 12.87 -0.31
N ALA A 99 -22.19 11.95 0.67
CA ALA A 99 -23.38 11.29 1.16
C ALA A 99 -24.26 12.19 2.04
N ALA A 100 -23.63 13.08 2.82
CA ALA A 100 -24.33 13.97 3.75
C ALA A 100 -24.83 15.28 3.08
N GLY A 101 -24.27 15.66 1.92
CA GLY A 101 -24.55 16.96 1.28
C GLY A 101 -24.12 18.12 2.17
N ASP A 102 -25.07 19.02 2.47
CA ASP A 102 -24.82 20.19 3.35
C ASP A 102 -24.87 19.85 4.84
N ALA A 103 -25.38 18.66 5.20
CA ALA A 103 -25.45 18.20 6.59
C ALA A 103 -24.10 17.68 7.09
N LEU A 104 -24.01 17.47 8.41
CA LEU A 104 -22.88 16.78 9.00
C LEU A 104 -22.89 15.28 8.63
N PRO A 105 -21.71 14.65 8.47
CA PRO A 105 -21.63 13.20 8.29
C PRO A 105 -22.38 12.43 9.39
N ALA A 106 -23.04 11.34 9.01
CA ALA A 106 -23.91 10.58 9.92
C ALA A 106 -23.23 10.14 11.23
N PHE A 107 -21.95 9.78 11.20
CA PHE A 107 -21.21 9.41 12.41
C PHE A 107 -21.00 10.59 13.36
N MET A 108 -20.83 11.82 12.84
CA MET A 108 -20.68 13.03 13.65
C MET A 108 -22.01 13.40 14.33
N SER A 109 -23.12 13.33 13.59
CA SER A 109 -24.46 13.54 14.14
C SER A 109 -24.78 12.51 15.25
N PHE A 110 -24.40 11.24 15.04
CA PHE A 110 -24.55 10.19 16.04
C PHE A 110 -23.72 10.46 17.31
N LEU A 111 -22.51 11.03 17.17
CA LEU A 111 -21.63 11.41 18.28
C LEU A 111 -21.94 12.80 18.85
N SER A 112 -23.08 13.39 18.48
CA SER A 112 -23.53 14.71 18.97
C SER A 112 -22.57 15.86 18.65
N TRP A 113 -21.86 15.80 17.52
CA TRP A 113 -21.09 16.92 17.01
C TRP A 113 -22.04 17.98 16.42
N ASN A 114 -21.80 19.25 16.73
CA ASN A 114 -22.60 20.36 16.22
C ASN A 114 -21.98 21.01 14.99
N GLU A 115 -20.67 20.90 14.81
CA GLU A 115 -19.91 21.55 13.76
C GLU A 115 -18.85 20.63 13.18
N LEU A 116 -18.49 20.87 11.90
CA LEU A 116 -17.39 20.16 11.24
C LEU A 116 -16.05 20.70 11.77
N PRO A 117 -15.13 19.85 12.26
CA PRO A 117 -13.79 20.25 12.66
C PRO A 117 -13.04 20.94 11.53
N TRP A 118 -12.23 21.94 11.87
CA TRP A 118 -11.49 22.77 10.90
C TRP A 118 -10.59 21.95 9.95
N PHE A 119 -10.02 20.85 10.40
CA PHE A 119 -9.15 19.98 9.59
C PHE A 119 -9.91 19.18 8.52
N TRP A 120 -11.24 19.13 8.58
CA TRP A 120 -12.10 18.56 7.55
C TRP A 120 -12.73 19.61 6.60
N TRP A 121 -12.43 20.89 6.79
CA TRP A 121 -12.93 21.94 5.89
C TRP A 121 -12.42 21.72 4.47
N GLY A 122 -13.25 22.01 3.48
CA GLY A 122 -12.93 21.84 2.07
C GLY A 122 -13.01 20.41 1.53
N THR A 123 -13.18 19.39 2.38
CA THR A 123 -13.23 17.98 1.94
C THR A 123 -14.48 17.64 1.09
N GLN A 124 -15.40 18.57 0.90
CA GLN A 124 -16.47 18.45 -0.09
C GLN A 124 -15.95 18.53 -1.54
N HIS A 125 -14.77 19.13 -1.76
CA HIS A 125 -14.15 19.24 -3.08
C HIS A 125 -13.17 18.08 -3.29
N PHE A 126 -13.36 17.35 -4.39
CA PHE A 126 -12.51 16.20 -4.72
C PHE A 126 -11.03 16.58 -4.86
N ALA A 127 -10.73 17.73 -5.50
CA ALA A 127 -9.34 18.17 -5.67
C ALA A 127 -8.64 18.43 -4.31
N TRP A 128 -9.37 18.99 -3.33
CA TRP A 128 -8.84 19.21 -1.99
C TRP A 128 -8.62 17.89 -1.25
N ALA A 129 -9.57 16.96 -1.33
CA ALA A 129 -9.41 15.63 -0.76
C ALA A 129 -8.19 14.89 -1.34
N MET A 130 -8.00 14.96 -2.65
CA MET A 130 -6.81 14.39 -3.31
C MET A 130 -5.51 15.09 -2.90
N ALA A 131 -5.53 16.40 -2.67
CA ALA A 131 -4.40 17.10 -2.08
C ALA A 131 -4.06 16.58 -0.67
N LEU A 132 -5.07 16.38 0.18
CA LEU A 132 -4.89 15.80 1.52
C LEU A 132 -4.38 14.35 1.47
N VAL A 133 -4.83 13.54 0.52
CA VAL A 133 -4.34 12.16 0.29
C VAL A 133 -2.83 12.13 0.07
N VAL A 134 -2.27 13.14 -0.58
CA VAL A 134 -0.82 13.24 -0.84
C VAL A 134 -0.09 13.96 0.29
N LEU A 135 -0.64 15.12 0.72
CA LEU A 135 0.04 16.01 1.67
C LEU A 135 0.09 15.44 3.08
N VAL A 136 -1.01 14.86 3.59
CA VAL A 136 -1.05 14.40 4.99
C VAL A 136 -0.06 13.26 5.24
N PRO A 137 -0.09 12.13 4.49
CA PRO A 137 0.91 11.08 4.68
C PRO A 137 2.32 11.54 4.29
N GLY A 138 2.46 12.40 3.26
CA GLY A 138 3.73 12.94 2.83
C GLY A 138 4.39 13.83 3.88
N LEU A 139 3.66 14.78 4.47
CA LEU A 139 4.15 15.64 5.53
C LEU A 139 4.48 14.88 6.81
N LEU A 140 3.62 13.95 7.22
CA LEU A 140 3.89 13.09 8.38
C LEU A 140 5.19 12.30 8.17
N ALA A 141 5.36 11.69 7.00
CA ALA A 141 6.56 10.94 6.65
C ALA A 141 7.80 11.84 6.61
N LEU A 142 7.68 13.05 6.04
CA LEU A 142 8.77 14.02 5.95
C LEU A 142 9.22 14.47 7.33
N VAL A 143 8.28 14.86 8.20
CA VAL A 143 8.58 15.34 9.56
C VAL A 143 9.18 14.20 10.40
N PHE A 144 8.51 13.05 10.45
CA PHE A 144 9.00 11.89 11.21
C PHE A 144 10.36 11.41 10.69
N GLY A 145 10.50 11.27 9.38
CA GLY A 145 11.75 10.82 8.74
C GLY A 145 12.89 11.81 8.97
N TRP A 146 12.61 13.11 8.92
CA TRP A 146 13.62 14.14 9.18
C TRP A 146 14.21 14.00 10.60
N PHE A 147 13.36 13.84 11.62
CA PHE A 147 13.82 13.61 12.99
C PHE A 147 14.55 12.28 13.14
N ALA A 148 13.99 11.18 12.60
CA ALA A 148 14.56 9.84 12.72
C ALA A 148 15.96 9.75 12.06
N PHE A 149 16.11 10.28 10.84
CA PHE A 149 17.38 10.20 10.12
C PHE A 149 18.41 11.20 10.61
N ARG A 150 17.98 12.36 11.14
CA ARG A 150 18.88 13.32 11.82
C ARG A 150 19.44 12.70 13.11
N SER A 151 18.66 11.95 13.84
CA SER A 151 19.07 11.23 15.06
C SER A 151 19.88 9.96 14.77
N LYS A 152 20.23 9.68 13.50
CA LYS A 152 21.01 8.52 13.05
C LYS A 152 20.39 7.17 13.48
N ILE A 153 19.08 7.10 13.62
CA ILE A 153 18.36 5.88 13.97
C ILE A 153 18.44 4.89 12.81
N LYS A 154 18.83 3.65 13.10
CA LYS A 154 19.07 2.59 12.10
C LYS A 154 18.51 1.24 12.55
N GLY A 155 18.34 0.34 11.57
CA GLY A 155 18.01 -1.07 11.83
C GLY A 155 16.71 -1.26 12.59
N VAL A 156 16.72 -2.10 13.61
CA VAL A 156 15.56 -2.49 14.39
C VAL A 156 14.90 -1.31 15.11
N TYR A 157 15.67 -0.32 15.56
CA TYR A 157 15.12 0.85 16.22
C TYR A 157 14.21 1.67 15.31
N PHE A 158 14.52 1.76 14.02
CA PHE A 158 13.65 2.40 13.04
C PHE A 158 12.32 1.64 12.88
N SER A 159 12.37 0.29 12.83
CA SER A 159 11.17 -0.53 12.76
C SER A 159 10.27 -0.36 13.99
N ILE A 160 10.86 -0.35 15.18
CA ILE A 160 10.11 -0.16 16.43
C ILE A 160 9.48 1.23 16.48
N MET A 161 10.21 2.28 16.10
CA MET A 161 9.69 3.66 16.10
C MET A 161 8.55 3.84 15.10
N THR A 162 8.66 3.28 13.90
CA THR A 162 7.59 3.35 12.90
C THR A 162 6.36 2.56 13.34
N GLN A 163 6.55 1.43 14.03
CA GLN A 163 5.47 0.65 14.63
C GLN A 163 4.77 1.45 15.75
N ALA A 164 5.55 2.09 16.62
CA ALA A 164 5.01 2.92 17.70
C ALA A 164 4.21 4.12 17.15
N LEU A 165 4.70 4.77 16.09
CA LEU A 165 3.98 5.86 15.40
C LEU A 165 2.62 5.37 14.90
N THR A 166 2.60 4.21 14.25
CA THR A 166 1.38 3.64 13.68
C THR A 166 0.39 3.24 14.75
N TYR A 167 0.87 2.62 15.82
CA TYR A 167 0.04 2.25 16.97
C TYR A 167 -0.53 3.47 17.70
N ALA A 168 0.27 4.52 17.90
CA ALA A 168 -0.20 5.78 18.48
C ALA A 168 -1.27 6.45 17.60
N GLY A 169 -1.07 6.45 16.27
CA GLY A 169 -2.08 6.90 15.31
C GLY A 169 -3.37 6.09 15.42
N MET A 170 -3.28 4.77 15.48
CA MET A 170 -4.43 3.89 15.65
C MET A 170 -5.22 4.24 16.91
N LEU A 171 -4.55 4.38 18.07
CA LEU A 171 -5.19 4.73 19.34
C LEU A 171 -5.85 6.11 19.28
N LEU A 172 -5.23 7.08 18.60
CA LEU A 172 -5.80 8.41 18.41
C LEU A 172 -7.11 8.33 17.60
N PHE A 173 -7.13 7.56 16.52
CA PHE A 173 -8.28 7.42 15.64
C PHE A 173 -9.41 6.57 16.24
N PHE A 174 -9.11 5.69 17.18
CA PHE A 174 -10.15 4.95 17.93
C PHE A 174 -10.97 5.83 18.87
N ARG A 175 -10.48 7.02 19.23
CA ARG A 175 -11.23 7.94 20.08
C ARG A 175 -12.38 8.59 19.32
N ASN A 176 -13.59 8.51 19.86
CA ASN A 176 -14.78 9.12 19.26
C ASN A 176 -14.70 10.66 19.22
N GLU A 177 -13.94 11.23 20.13
CA GLU A 177 -13.79 12.68 20.31
C GLU A 177 -12.88 13.33 19.26
N THR A 178 -12.18 12.55 18.45
CA THR A 178 -11.19 13.06 17.50
C THR A 178 -11.75 13.35 16.10
N GLY A 179 -13.03 13.02 15.84
CA GLY A 179 -13.66 13.29 14.55
C GLY A 179 -13.26 12.33 13.41
N PHE A 180 -12.72 11.14 13.77
CA PHE A 180 -12.33 10.08 12.80
C PHE A 180 -13.27 8.86 12.83
N GLY A 181 -14.45 8.99 13.44
CA GLY A 181 -15.46 7.92 13.47
C GLY A 181 -15.21 6.80 14.48
N GLY A 182 -14.15 6.91 15.29
CA GLY A 182 -13.84 5.95 16.36
C GLY A 182 -13.70 4.51 15.85
N ASN A 183 -14.21 3.55 16.63
CA ASN A 183 -14.11 2.12 16.31
C ASN A 183 -14.79 1.73 14.98
N ASN A 184 -15.89 2.40 14.63
CA ASN A 184 -16.63 2.10 13.41
C ASN A 184 -15.98 2.69 12.16
N GLY A 185 -15.15 3.72 12.31
CA GLY A 185 -14.53 4.42 11.19
C GLY A 185 -15.56 5.11 10.29
N PHE A 186 -15.27 5.18 9.00
CA PHE A 186 -16.14 5.75 7.97
C PHE A 186 -16.75 4.65 7.11
N THR A 187 -18.08 4.67 6.97
CA THR A 187 -18.88 3.69 6.21
C THR A 187 -20.06 4.38 5.54
N GLY A 188 -20.80 3.64 4.70
CA GLY A 188 -22.04 4.17 4.11
C GLY A 188 -21.79 5.13 2.95
N PHE A 189 -20.74 4.92 2.17
CA PHE A 189 -20.44 5.72 0.99
C PHE A 189 -21.47 5.50 -0.12
N THR A 190 -22.05 6.58 -0.63
CA THR A 190 -23.12 6.52 -1.64
C THR A 190 -22.59 6.84 -3.03
N THR A 191 -21.91 7.98 -3.18
CA THR A 191 -21.48 8.50 -4.48
C THR A 191 -20.02 8.93 -4.48
N LEU A 192 -19.38 8.76 -5.64
CA LEU A 192 -18.06 9.28 -5.96
C LEU A 192 -18.18 10.12 -7.24
N LEU A 193 -17.85 11.41 -7.19
CA LEU A 193 -17.97 12.33 -8.32
C LEU A 193 -19.38 12.32 -8.97
N GLY A 194 -20.43 12.13 -8.17
CA GLY A 194 -21.81 12.05 -8.65
C GLY A 194 -22.25 10.67 -9.14
N PHE A 195 -21.34 9.70 -9.27
CA PHE A 195 -21.67 8.33 -9.67
C PHE A 195 -21.86 7.43 -8.46
N PRO A 196 -22.90 6.55 -8.43
CA PRO A 196 -23.07 5.58 -7.34
C PRO A 196 -21.86 4.64 -7.22
N VAL A 197 -21.31 4.50 -6.02
CA VAL A 197 -20.15 3.60 -5.75
C VAL A 197 -20.49 2.13 -6.03
N THR A 198 -21.78 1.77 -5.90
CA THR A 198 -22.28 0.42 -6.15
C THR A 198 -22.42 0.07 -7.62
N ALA A 199 -22.43 1.06 -8.52
CA ALA A 199 -22.58 0.84 -9.96
C ALA A 199 -21.37 0.07 -10.52
N THR A 200 -21.63 -0.90 -11.39
CA THR A 200 -20.60 -1.75 -12.01
C THR A 200 -19.56 -0.93 -12.77
N GLY A 201 -20.02 0.13 -13.48
CA GLY A 201 -19.13 1.05 -14.19
C GLY A 201 -18.17 1.80 -13.27
N THR A 202 -18.65 2.27 -12.11
CA THR A 202 -17.82 2.96 -11.11
C THR A 202 -16.79 2.00 -10.50
N ARG A 203 -17.20 0.78 -10.17
CA ARG A 203 -16.27 -0.25 -9.68
C ARG A 203 -15.21 -0.63 -10.71
N ALA A 204 -15.60 -0.77 -11.99
CA ALA A 204 -14.67 -1.02 -13.08
C ALA A 204 -13.67 0.14 -13.27
N ALA A 205 -14.13 1.38 -13.19
CA ALA A 205 -13.27 2.57 -13.27
C ALA A 205 -12.29 2.66 -12.09
N LEU A 206 -12.75 2.38 -10.86
CA LEU A 206 -11.90 2.34 -9.67
C LEU A 206 -10.84 1.23 -9.75
N PHE A 207 -11.23 0.05 -10.21
CA PHE A 207 -10.29 -1.05 -10.44
C PHE A 207 -9.25 -0.67 -11.48
N MET A 208 -9.66 -0.08 -12.62
CA MET A 208 -8.74 0.40 -13.65
C MET A 208 -7.76 1.45 -13.10
N ALA A 209 -8.27 2.42 -12.31
CA ALA A 209 -7.43 3.42 -11.65
C ALA A 209 -6.39 2.77 -10.72
N THR A 210 -6.76 1.70 -10.01
CA THR A 210 -5.84 0.95 -9.13
C THR A 210 -4.78 0.20 -9.94
N VAL A 211 -5.16 -0.43 -11.05
CA VAL A 211 -4.20 -1.09 -11.97
C VAL A 211 -3.21 -0.06 -12.54
N LEU A 212 -3.71 1.09 -12.99
CA LEU A 212 -2.86 2.16 -13.52
C LEU A 212 -1.90 2.72 -12.45
N LEU A 213 -2.37 2.91 -11.22
CA LEU A 213 -1.54 3.35 -10.11
C LEU A 213 -0.47 2.30 -9.77
N LEU A 214 -0.81 1.00 -9.77
CA LEU A 214 0.17 -0.06 -9.57
C LEU A 214 1.24 -0.07 -10.67
N LEU A 215 0.84 0.04 -11.93
CA LEU A 215 1.78 0.12 -13.07
C LEU A 215 2.67 1.36 -12.98
N LEU A 216 2.10 2.51 -12.61
CA LEU A 216 2.85 3.74 -12.35
C LEU A 216 3.84 3.56 -11.20
N THR A 217 3.43 2.92 -10.11
CA THR A 217 4.30 2.63 -8.96
C THR A 217 5.46 1.72 -9.33
N LEU A 218 5.20 0.67 -10.11
CA LEU A 218 6.23 -0.24 -10.62
C LEU A 218 7.17 0.48 -11.60
N TRP A 219 6.64 1.30 -12.49
CA TRP A 219 7.44 2.11 -13.41
C TRP A 219 8.33 3.09 -12.66
N LEU A 220 7.78 3.85 -11.71
CA LEU A 220 8.51 4.80 -10.87
C LEU A 220 9.58 4.09 -10.05
N GLY A 221 9.24 2.97 -9.41
CA GLY A 221 10.19 2.15 -8.66
C GLY A 221 11.32 1.62 -9.53
N SER A 222 11.02 1.18 -10.75
CA SER A 222 12.04 0.71 -11.71
C SER A 222 12.94 1.85 -12.21
N ALA A 223 12.36 3.01 -12.50
CA ALA A 223 13.10 4.19 -12.92
C ALA A 223 14.05 4.69 -11.81
N LEU A 224 13.56 4.74 -10.56
CA LEU A 224 14.36 5.07 -9.39
C LEU A 224 15.50 4.06 -9.18
N ALA A 225 15.19 2.76 -9.23
CA ALA A 225 16.19 1.70 -9.01
C ALA A 225 17.34 1.73 -10.03
N GLN A 226 17.04 2.12 -11.28
CA GLN A 226 18.04 2.20 -12.37
C GLN A 226 18.83 3.53 -12.37
N SER A 227 18.32 4.54 -11.70
CA SER A 227 18.95 5.87 -11.63
C SER A 227 20.21 5.89 -10.76
N LYS A 228 20.94 7.01 -10.77
CA LYS A 228 22.03 7.26 -9.82
C LYS A 228 21.53 7.21 -8.37
N PHE A 229 20.31 7.70 -8.15
CA PHE A 229 19.65 7.67 -6.84
C PHE A 229 19.48 6.23 -6.31
N GLY A 230 18.99 5.30 -7.11
CA GLY A 230 18.81 3.90 -6.72
C GLY A 230 20.14 3.19 -6.41
N ARG A 231 21.20 3.52 -7.16
CA ARG A 231 22.55 3.01 -6.86
C ARG A 231 23.07 3.52 -5.50
N ILE A 232 22.82 4.79 -5.18
CA ILE A 232 23.18 5.37 -3.88
C ILE A 232 22.36 4.71 -2.77
N LEU A 233 21.04 4.48 -2.96
CA LEU A 233 20.20 3.77 -1.97
C LEU A 233 20.72 2.36 -1.69
N THR A 234 21.12 1.63 -2.73
CA THR A 234 21.71 0.30 -2.56
C THR A 234 23.07 0.37 -1.81
N ALA A 235 23.87 1.37 -2.08
CA ALA A 235 25.11 1.61 -1.33
C ALA A 235 24.84 2.01 0.14
N VAL A 236 23.77 2.76 0.41
CA VAL A 236 23.31 3.05 1.79
C VAL A 236 22.94 1.76 2.51
N ARG A 237 22.20 0.86 1.84
CA ARG A 237 21.81 -0.43 2.41
C ARG A 237 23.00 -1.32 2.74
N ASP A 238 23.96 -1.42 1.83
CA ASP A 238 25.03 -2.40 1.91
C ASP A 238 26.25 -1.88 2.70
N ALA A 239 26.58 -0.58 2.62
CA ALA A 239 27.76 0.01 3.24
C ALA A 239 27.63 1.52 3.50
N GLU A 240 26.67 1.93 4.34
CA GLU A 240 26.36 3.34 4.63
C GLU A 240 27.61 4.15 5.06
N ASN A 241 28.46 3.58 5.94
CA ASN A 241 29.67 4.27 6.41
C ASN A 241 30.66 4.54 5.26
N ARG A 242 30.84 3.57 4.34
CA ARG A 242 31.73 3.78 3.19
C ARG A 242 31.21 4.87 2.26
N LEU A 243 29.89 4.95 2.09
CA LEU A 243 29.27 5.99 1.27
C LEU A 243 29.52 7.39 1.84
N MET A 244 29.47 7.54 3.18
CA MET A 244 29.78 8.81 3.85
C MET A 244 31.25 9.23 3.63
N PHE A 245 32.19 8.29 3.62
CA PHE A 245 33.60 8.60 3.29
C PHE A 245 33.78 9.06 1.84
N CYS A 246 32.89 8.70 0.94
CA CYS A 246 32.86 9.21 -0.43
C CYS A 246 32.18 10.58 -0.56
N GLY A 247 31.81 11.23 0.55
CA GLY A 247 31.23 12.58 0.56
C GLY A 247 29.70 12.63 0.34
N TYR A 248 28.99 11.49 0.33
CA TYR A 248 27.54 11.47 0.20
C TYR A 248 26.86 11.48 1.58
N ASP A 249 25.85 12.35 1.75
CA ASP A 249 24.97 12.32 2.93
C ASP A 249 23.79 11.38 2.70
N PRO A 250 23.68 10.24 3.43
CA PRO A 250 22.62 9.27 3.24
C PRO A 250 21.24 9.76 3.71
N ARG A 251 21.18 10.80 4.55
CA ARG A 251 19.94 11.29 5.19
C ARG A 251 18.92 11.76 4.16
N GLY A 252 19.34 12.59 3.19
CA GLY A 252 18.45 13.10 2.15
C GLY A 252 17.88 11.99 1.26
N PHE A 253 18.71 10.99 0.90
CA PHE A 253 18.28 9.85 0.09
C PHE A 253 17.26 8.99 0.81
N LYS A 254 17.48 8.70 2.10
CA LYS A 254 16.55 7.97 2.96
C LYS A 254 15.23 8.72 3.12
N LEU A 255 15.28 10.02 3.38
CA LEU A 255 14.12 10.86 3.57
C LEU A 255 13.23 10.88 2.32
N LEU A 256 13.84 11.04 1.15
CA LEU A 256 13.11 11.12 -0.12
C LEU A 256 12.40 9.80 -0.43
N VAL A 257 13.08 8.65 -0.35
CA VAL A 257 12.45 7.36 -0.63
C VAL A 257 11.36 7.02 0.40
N TRP A 258 11.57 7.40 1.66
CA TRP A 258 10.60 7.24 2.73
C TRP A 258 9.32 8.05 2.49
N THR A 259 9.47 9.35 2.17
CA THR A 259 8.33 10.24 1.88
C THR A 259 7.59 9.81 0.61
N LEU A 260 8.31 9.42 -0.44
CA LEU A 260 7.70 8.90 -1.66
C LEU A 260 6.87 7.64 -1.39
N SER A 261 7.43 6.71 -0.63
CA SER A 261 6.73 5.47 -0.22
C SER A 261 5.44 5.77 0.56
N ALA A 262 5.48 6.75 1.47
CA ALA A 262 4.30 7.18 2.24
C ALA A 262 3.20 7.77 1.35
N VAL A 263 3.57 8.59 0.36
CA VAL A 263 2.61 9.15 -0.62
C VAL A 263 1.96 8.05 -1.45
N LEU A 264 2.74 7.07 -1.92
CA LEU A 264 2.21 5.92 -2.66
C LEU A 264 1.23 5.10 -1.81
N CYS A 265 1.53 4.90 -0.52
CA CYS A 265 0.60 4.26 0.41
C CYS A 265 -0.68 5.08 0.61
N GLY A 266 -0.59 6.41 0.73
CA GLY A 266 -1.75 7.29 0.82
C GLY A 266 -2.66 7.18 -0.40
N LEU A 267 -2.09 7.20 -1.61
CA LEU A 267 -2.84 7.00 -2.86
C LEU A 267 -3.50 5.61 -2.93
N ALA A 268 -2.81 4.57 -2.47
CA ALA A 268 -3.39 3.23 -2.40
C ALA A 268 -4.57 3.17 -1.42
N GLY A 269 -4.46 3.82 -0.25
CA GLY A 269 -5.55 3.93 0.72
C GLY A 269 -6.75 4.69 0.18
N ALA A 270 -6.53 5.77 -0.57
CA ALA A 270 -7.59 6.53 -1.19
C ALA A 270 -8.39 5.71 -2.23
N LEU A 271 -7.75 4.84 -3.00
CA LEU A 271 -8.42 3.94 -3.94
C LEU A 271 -9.06 2.73 -3.25
N TYR A 272 -8.52 2.31 -2.10
CA TYR A 272 -9.06 1.21 -1.31
C TYR A 272 -10.46 1.51 -0.78
N VAL A 273 -10.66 2.70 -0.22
CA VAL A 273 -11.89 3.08 0.51
C VAL A 273 -13.16 2.96 -0.33
N PRO A 274 -13.26 3.54 -1.53
CA PRO A 274 -14.48 3.43 -2.33
C PRO A 274 -14.72 2.01 -2.87
N GLN A 275 -13.68 1.18 -2.97
CA GLN A 275 -13.80 -0.21 -3.42
C GLN A 275 -14.28 -1.15 -2.32
N VAL A 276 -13.79 -0.95 -1.09
CA VAL A 276 -14.12 -1.82 0.05
C VAL A 276 -15.34 -1.33 0.82
N GLY A 277 -15.64 -0.03 0.76
CA GLY A 277 -16.80 0.58 1.39
C GLY A 277 -16.63 0.91 2.87
N ILE A 278 -15.44 0.75 3.42
CA ILE A 278 -15.12 1.06 4.82
C ILE A 278 -13.66 1.47 4.98
N ILE A 279 -13.42 2.37 5.92
CA ILE A 279 -12.08 2.62 6.50
C ILE A 279 -12.22 2.75 8.00
N ASN A 280 -11.43 2.01 8.74
CA ASN A 280 -11.41 2.06 10.20
C ASN A 280 -9.97 2.09 10.73
N PRO A 281 -9.76 2.44 12.03
CA PRO A 281 -8.41 2.54 12.59
C PRO A 281 -7.64 1.22 12.62
N SER A 282 -8.32 0.07 12.51
CA SER A 282 -7.67 -1.26 12.49
C SER A 282 -6.72 -1.45 11.30
N GLU A 283 -6.86 -0.64 10.23
CA GLU A 283 -5.89 -0.65 9.12
C GLU A 283 -4.48 -0.22 9.58
N MET A 284 -4.38 0.55 10.68
CA MET A 284 -3.11 0.92 11.33
C MET A 284 -2.63 -0.13 12.35
N SER A 285 -3.28 -1.29 12.46
CA SER A 285 -2.90 -2.28 13.47
C SER A 285 -1.47 -2.81 13.25
N PRO A 286 -0.76 -3.19 14.32
CA PRO A 286 0.53 -3.85 14.23
C PRO A 286 0.50 -5.10 13.34
N THR A 287 -0.58 -5.87 13.42
CA THR A 287 -0.79 -7.08 12.62
C THR A 287 -0.77 -6.78 11.12
N ASN A 288 -1.49 -5.75 10.67
CA ASN A 288 -1.51 -5.36 9.25
C ASN A 288 -0.13 -4.85 8.77
N SER A 289 0.59 -4.15 9.63
CA SER A 289 1.95 -3.69 9.32
C SER A 289 2.94 -4.84 9.17
N ILE A 290 2.85 -5.87 10.03
CA ILE A 290 3.65 -7.08 9.93
C ILE A 290 3.24 -7.88 8.68
N GLU A 291 1.95 -7.98 8.39
CA GLU A 291 1.44 -8.65 7.20
C GLU A 291 2.00 -8.02 5.91
N ALA A 292 2.08 -6.68 5.85
CA ALA A 292 2.71 -5.99 4.73
C ALA A 292 4.20 -6.35 4.57
N ALA A 293 4.94 -6.49 5.67
CA ALA A 293 6.33 -6.96 5.61
C ALA A 293 6.43 -8.42 5.11
N ILE A 294 5.46 -9.27 5.47
CA ILE A 294 5.39 -10.66 4.98
C ILE A 294 5.17 -10.68 3.47
N TRP A 295 4.32 -9.82 2.91
CA TRP A 295 4.11 -9.74 1.46
C TRP A 295 5.43 -9.47 0.71
N VAL A 296 6.22 -8.53 1.22
CA VAL A 296 7.53 -8.20 0.63
C VAL A 296 8.54 -9.34 0.81
N ALA A 297 8.59 -9.95 2.01
CA ALA A 297 9.52 -11.03 2.30
C ALA A 297 9.21 -12.28 1.47
N LEU A 298 7.93 -12.70 1.42
CA LEU A 298 7.47 -13.85 0.65
C LEU A 298 7.69 -13.64 -0.85
N GLY A 299 7.34 -12.47 -1.36
CA GLY A 299 7.48 -12.15 -2.78
C GLY A 299 8.93 -12.11 -3.23
N GLY A 300 9.80 -11.57 -2.43
CA GLY A 300 11.24 -11.39 -2.69
C GLY A 300 11.65 -9.92 -2.66
N ARG A 301 12.28 -9.56 -1.57
CA ARG A 301 12.76 -8.21 -1.27
C ARG A 301 13.71 -7.65 -2.33
N GLY A 302 13.53 -6.39 -2.73
CA GLY A 302 14.34 -5.70 -3.72
C GLY A 302 14.10 -6.13 -5.17
N THR A 303 12.91 -6.67 -5.47
CA THR A 303 12.59 -7.15 -6.83
C THR A 303 11.44 -6.38 -7.51
N LEU A 304 10.74 -5.50 -6.81
CA LEU A 304 9.54 -4.74 -7.20
C LEU A 304 8.33 -5.62 -7.61
N ILE A 305 8.52 -6.62 -8.45
CA ILE A 305 7.47 -7.56 -8.87
C ILE A 305 7.19 -8.59 -7.77
N GLY A 306 8.23 -9.01 -7.03
CA GLY A 306 8.08 -9.95 -5.91
C GLY A 306 7.01 -9.52 -4.91
N PRO A 307 7.07 -8.28 -4.37
CA PRO A 307 6.06 -7.76 -3.45
C PRO A 307 4.62 -7.83 -3.99
N VAL A 308 4.41 -7.61 -5.29
CA VAL A 308 3.09 -7.76 -5.94
C VAL A 308 2.62 -9.20 -5.88
N LEU A 309 3.49 -10.15 -6.21
CA LEU A 309 3.19 -11.59 -6.12
C LEU A 309 2.95 -12.01 -4.66
N GLY A 310 3.78 -11.53 -3.74
CA GLY A 310 3.62 -11.79 -2.31
C GLY A 310 2.30 -11.27 -1.76
N ALA A 311 1.92 -10.03 -2.08
CA ALA A 311 0.63 -9.47 -1.70
C ALA A 311 -0.53 -10.27 -2.28
N GLY A 312 -0.45 -10.65 -3.56
CA GLY A 312 -1.46 -11.49 -4.23
C GLY A 312 -1.61 -12.86 -3.58
N LEU A 313 -0.51 -13.55 -3.32
CA LEU A 313 -0.52 -14.89 -2.71
C LEU A 313 -1.05 -14.86 -1.28
N VAL A 314 -0.55 -13.95 -0.43
CA VAL A 314 -0.95 -13.88 0.98
C VAL A 314 -2.41 -13.47 1.11
N ASN A 315 -2.84 -12.42 0.41
CA ASN A 315 -4.22 -11.94 0.51
C ASN A 315 -5.21 -12.86 -0.21
N GLY A 316 -4.80 -13.53 -1.30
CA GLY A 316 -5.57 -14.60 -1.92
C GLY A 316 -5.77 -15.78 -0.97
N ALA A 317 -4.70 -16.27 -0.35
CA ALA A 317 -4.77 -17.30 0.68
C ALA A 317 -5.63 -16.86 1.88
N LYS A 318 -5.43 -15.62 2.36
CA LYS A 318 -6.24 -15.04 3.45
C LYS A 318 -7.73 -15.10 3.14
N SER A 319 -8.13 -14.73 1.93
CA SER A 319 -9.53 -14.75 1.52
C SER A 319 -10.15 -16.16 1.57
N ILE A 320 -9.37 -17.18 1.23
CA ILE A 320 -9.80 -18.58 1.27
C ILE A 320 -9.83 -19.10 2.72
N PHE A 321 -8.73 -18.91 3.47
CA PHE A 321 -8.60 -19.42 4.83
C PHE A 321 -9.52 -18.74 5.84
N THR A 322 -9.80 -17.44 5.67
CA THR A 322 -10.72 -16.71 6.57
C THR A 322 -12.15 -17.22 6.45
N VAL A 323 -12.53 -17.75 5.29
CA VAL A 323 -13.84 -18.40 5.09
C VAL A 323 -13.83 -19.84 5.59
N ALA A 324 -12.77 -20.59 5.31
CA ALA A 324 -12.69 -22.03 5.65
C ALA A 324 -12.33 -22.26 7.14
N MET A 325 -11.42 -21.47 7.70
CA MET A 325 -10.89 -21.63 9.06
C MET A 325 -10.55 -20.26 9.68
N PRO A 326 -11.53 -19.43 10.06
CA PRO A 326 -11.33 -18.06 10.51
C PRO A 326 -10.46 -17.94 11.77
N GLU A 327 -10.56 -18.92 12.69
CA GLU A 327 -9.84 -18.92 13.97
C GLU A 327 -8.34 -19.18 13.81
N TYR A 328 -7.95 -19.91 12.76
CA TYR A 328 -6.54 -20.35 12.56
C TYR A 328 -5.76 -19.44 11.62
N TRP A 329 -6.38 -18.44 11.01
CA TRP A 329 -5.71 -17.58 10.02
C TRP A 329 -4.44 -16.92 10.55
N GLN A 330 -4.49 -16.35 11.77
CA GLN A 330 -3.34 -15.68 12.38
C GLN A 330 -2.18 -16.65 12.67
N LEU A 331 -2.50 -17.88 13.03
CA LEU A 331 -1.51 -18.95 13.23
C LEU A 331 -0.85 -19.34 11.90
N PHE A 332 -1.63 -19.49 10.84
CA PHE A 332 -1.11 -19.72 9.49
C PHE A 332 -0.22 -18.58 9.01
N LEU A 333 -0.59 -17.34 9.28
CA LEU A 333 0.22 -16.17 8.93
C LEU A 333 1.58 -16.19 9.64
N GLY A 334 1.58 -16.48 10.95
CA GLY A 334 2.81 -16.61 11.73
C GLY A 334 3.70 -17.76 11.26
N LEU A 335 3.10 -18.92 11.00
CA LEU A 335 3.81 -20.10 10.49
C LEU A 335 4.41 -19.82 9.10
N MET A 336 3.64 -19.20 8.22
CA MET A 336 4.10 -18.79 6.89
C MET A 336 5.29 -17.84 6.98
N PHE A 337 5.27 -16.87 7.93
CA PHE A 337 6.40 -15.97 8.14
C PHE A 337 7.66 -16.73 8.57
N ILE A 338 7.54 -17.69 9.49
CA ILE A 338 8.65 -18.54 9.94
C ILE A 338 9.21 -19.34 8.77
N ILE A 339 8.35 -20.02 8.00
CA ILE A 339 8.75 -20.83 6.83
C ILE A 339 9.46 -19.97 5.79
N VAL A 340 8.90 -18.80 5.46
CA VAL A 340 9.51 -17.89 4.46
C VAL A 340 10.88 -17.42 4.93
N THR A 341 11.00 -17.03 6.20
CA THR A 341 12.27 -16.51 6.74
C THR A 341 13.36 -17.60 6.78
N LEU A 342 13.02 -18.83 7.13
CA LEU A 342 13.97 -19.93 7.25
C LEU A 342 14.33 -20.57 5.90
N PHE A 343 13.33 -20.82 5.05
CA PHE A 343 13.51 -21.63 3.83
C PHE A 343 13.58 -20.80 2.55
N LEU A 344 13.02 -19.59 2.55
CA LEU A 344 12.94 -18.72 1.38
C LEU A 344 13.58 -17.34 1.61
N PRO A 345 14.87 -17.26 1.97
CA PRO A 345 15.52 -15.97 2.28
C PRO A 345 15.55 -14.99 1.11
N ARG A 346 15.31 -15.46 -0.14
CA ARG A 346 15.18 -14.66 -1.36
C ARG A 346 13.75 -14.58 -1.88
N GLY A 347 12.76 -15.07 -1.12
CA GLY A 347 11.35 -15.13 -1.51
C GLY A 347 11.08 -16.03 -2.72
N VAL A 348 9.82 -16.01 -3.17
CA VAL A 348 9.35 -16.78 -4.35
C VAL A 348 10.14 -16.41 -5.61
N MET A 349 10.47 -15.12 -5.79
CA MET A 349 11.30 -14.67 -6.93
C MET A 349 12.71 -15.28 -6.95
N GLY A 350 13.24 -15.66 -5.76
CA GLY A 350 14.52 -16.36 -5.66
C GLY A 350 14.48 -17.79 -6.23
N LEU A 351 13.35 -18.48 -6.07
CA LEU A 351 13.14 -19.81 -6.64
C LEU A 351 13.04 -19.76 -8.17
N LEU A 352 12.29 -18.78 -8.70
CA LEU A 352 12.11 -18.59 -10.15
C LEU A 352 13.42 -18.24 -10.87
N ARG A 353 14.40 -17.64 -10.17
CA ARG A 353 15.72 -17.32 -10.71
C ARG A 353 16.74 -18.49 -10.60
N ARG A 354 16.48 -19.50 -9.76
CA ARG A 354 17.39 -20.66 -9.61
C ARG A 354 17.32 -21.63 -10.81
N GLY A 355 16.28 -21.59 -11.62
CA GLY A 355 16.12 -22.43 -12.80
C GLY A 355 17.04 -22.08 -13.98
N ASP A 356 17.86 -21.02 -13.86
CA ASP A 356 18.77 -20.53 -14.92
C ASP A 356 20.27 -20.81 -14.63
N ARG A 357 20.59 -21.79 -13.76
CA ARG A 357 21.99 -22.25 -13.54
C ARG A 357 22.22 -23.64 -14.05
#